data_9ad3224d0959124694edbbf101d28a38
#
_entry.id   9ad3224d0959124694edbbf101d28a38
#
_cell.length_a   1.000
_cell.length_b   1.000
_cell.length_c   1.000
_cell.angle_alpha   90.00
_cell.angle_beta   90.00
_cell.angle_gamma   90.00
#
_symmetry.space_group_name_H-M   'P 1'
#
loop_
_entity.id
_entity.type
_entity.pdbx_description
1 polymer ?
#
loop_
_entity_poly.entity_id
_entity_poly.type
_entity_poly.pdbx_seq_one_letter_code
_entity_poly.pdbx_strand_id
1 'polypeptide(L)'
;HGAFFALDFALEYPQQVISLTIASSLMGIDESELDYAQANARLRPKQFAALPNEFKELHPSYRVGNPAGLAAWIKLADAAMPGLRISPKRRHVLTWARLESIKVPTLLITGDGDLYTPPALLRMQAAHMSNAEVVIVAEAGHCANWEQPAIFNQTVLSFLRKHKA
;
A
#
# COMPACT_ATOMS: atom_id res chain seq x y z
N HIS A 1 -0.55 3.41 -7.15
CA HIS A 1 0.04 4.74 -7.50
C HIS A 1 -0.46 5.86 -6.57
N GLY A 2 -1.72 5.85 -6.07
CA GLY A 2 -2.29 6.92 -5.25
C GLY A 2 -1.41 7.34 -4.06
N ALA A 3 -0.83 6.37 -3.36
CA ALA A 3 0.04 6.64 -2.22
C ALA A 3 1.29 7.49 -2.58
N PHE A 4 1.82 7.34 -3.79
CA PHE A 4 2.99 8.11 -4.23
C PHE A 4 2.68 9.61 -4.30
N PHE A 5 1.48 9.95 -4.78
CA PHE A 5 1.03 11.34 -4.88
C PHE A 5 0.56 11.89 -3.54
N ALA A 6 -0.05 11.05 -2.69
CA ALA A 6 -0.43 11.46 -1.35
C ALA A 6 0.79 11.82 -0.50
N LEU A 7 1.88 11.02 -0.59
CA LEU A 7 3.16 11.31 0.06
C LEU A 7 3.82 12.57 -0.51
N ASP A 8 3.85 12.69 -1.84
CA ASP A 8 4.40 13.87 -2.52
C ASP A 8 3.65 15.15 -2.12
N PHE A 9 2.33 15.08 -1.99
CA PHE A 9 1.50 16.17 -1.48
C PHE A 9 1.78 16.49 -0.02
N ALA A 10 1.92 15.47 0.84
CA ALA A 10 2.21 15.66 2.26
C ALA A 10 3.60 16.29 2.49
N LEU A 11 4.57 16.01 1.64
CA LEU A 11 5.89 16.63 1.67
C LEU A 11 5.85 18.10 1.21
N GLU A 12 5.07 18.41 0.18
CA GLU A 12 4.97 19.75 -0.39
C GLU A 12 4.09 20.68 0.45
N TYR A 13 2.98 20.14 0.99
CA TYR A 13 1.95 20.92 1.67
C TYR A 13 1.60 20.34 3.06
N PRO A 14 2.58 20.16 3.98
CA PRO A 14 2.34 19.47 5.26
C PRO A 14 1.24 20.13 6.10
N GLN A 15 1.07 21.46 5.98
CA GLN A 15 0.05 22.22 6.73
C GLN A 15 -1.38 22.00 6.22
N GLN A 16 -1.55 21.37 5.08
CA GLN A 16 -2.86 21.05 4.49
C GLN A 16 -3.29 19.61 4.76
N VAL A 17 -2.44 18.79 5.40
CA VAL A 17 -2.69 17.37 5.67
C VAL A 17 -2.94 17.17 7.16
N ILE A 18 -4.15 16.75 7.51
CA ILE A 18 -4.54 16.43 8.88
C ILE A 18 -4.04 15.03 9.26
N SER A 19 -4.22 14.08 8.36
CA SER A 19 -3.76 12.70 8.52
C SER A 19 -3.55 12.04 7.16
N LEU A 20 -2.81 10.95 7.12
CA LEU A 20 -2.46 10.22 5.91
C LEU A 20 -2.80 8.74 6.07
N THR A 21 -3.45 8.14 5.08
CA THR A 21 -3.65 6.69 5.03
C THR A 21 -2.97 6.13 3.78
N ILE A 22 -2.03 5.23 4.00
CA ILE A 22 -1.30 4.51 2.96
C ILE A 22 -1.71 3.04 3.02
N ALA A 23 -2.45 2.62 2.01
CA ALA A 23 -2.93 1.25 1.90
C ALA A 23 -2.12 0.49 0.85
N SER A 24 -1.57 -0.65 1.23
CA SER A 24 -0.94 -1.65 0.34
C SER A 24 0.02 -1.00 -0.67
N SER A 25 1.05 -0.26 -0.20
CA SER A 25 1.91 0.50 -1.11
C SER A 25 3.39 0.41 -0.78
N LEU A 26 4.20 0.21 -1.82
CA LEU A 26 5.66 0.37 -1.76
C LEU A 26 6.10 1.83 -1.58
N MET A 27 5.17 2.79 -1.58
CA MET A 27 5.41 4.24 -1.46
C MET A 27 6.32 4.84 -2.55
N GLY A 28 7.01 4.02 -3.32
CA GLY A 28 8.02 4.46 -4.29
C GLY A 28 9.29 5.00 -3.64
N ILE A 29 9.70 4.34 -2.55
CA ILE A 29 11.01 4.58 -1.91
C ILE A 29 12.10 4.43 -2.97
N ASP A 30 13.05 5.35 -2.96
CA ASP A 30 14.12 5.42 -3.94
C ASP A 30 15.09 4.22 -3.84
N GLU A 31 15.60 3.78 -4.97
CA GLU A 31 16.53 2.64 -5.05
C GLU A 31 17.89 2.93 -4.39
N SER A 32 18.21 4.20 -4.12
CA SER A 32 19.39 4.59 -3.33
C SER A 32 19.30 4.15 -1.86
N GLU A 33 18.09 3.86 -1.36
CA GLU A 33 17.88 3.24 -0.05
C GLU A 33 18.11 1.73 -0.19
N LEU A 34 19.39 1.34 -0.10
CA LEU A 34 19.87 0.00 -0.48
C LEU A 34 19.26 -1.13 0.36
N ASP A 35 19.01 -0.89 1.64
CA ASP A 35 18.38 -1.85 2.55
C ASP A 35 16.96 -2.19 2.09
N TYR A 36 16.18 -1.18 1.72
CA TYR A 36 14.84 -1.35 1.19
C TYR A 36 14.83 -2.00 -0.19
N ALA A 37 15.72 -1.55 -1.08
CA ALA A 37 15.84 -2.10 -2.43
C ALA A 37 16.20 -3.60 -2.38
N GLN A 38 17.12 -4.00 -1.51
CA GLN A 38 17.52 -5.40 -1.32
C GLN A 38 16.39 -6.24 -0.70
N ALA A 39 15.68 -5.71 0.31
CA ALA A 39 14.55 -6.39 0.91
C ALA A 39 13.42 -6.58 -0.10
N ASN A 40 13.08 -5.54 -0.87
CA ASN A 40 12.08 -5.60 -1.93
C ASN A 40 12.45 -6.64 -3.01
N ALA A 41 13.70 -6.66 -3.48
CA ALA A 41 14.17 -7.63 -4.49
C ALA A 41 14.10 -9.08 -3.97
N ARG A 42 14.36 -9.30 -2.68
CA ARG A 42 14.30 -10.62 -2.03
C ARG A 42 12.87 -11.12 -1.87
N LEU A 43 11.95 -10.23 -1.45
CA LEU A 43 10.55 -10.55 -1.21
C LEU A 43 9.70 -10.59 -2.49
N ARG A 44 10.20 -9.96 -3.56
CA ARG A 44 9.57 -9.93 -4.87
C ARG A 44 10.54 -10.42 -5.95
N PRO A 45 10.78 -11.74 -6.05
CA PRO A 45 11.71 -12.29 -7.03
C PRO A 45 11.20 -12.04 -8.46
N LYS A 46 12.12 -12.18 -9.44
CA LYS A 46 11.81 -11.90 -10.86
C LYS A 46 10.58 -12.63 -11.39
N GLN A 47 10.32 -13.84 -10.90
CA GLN A 47 9.16 -14.66 -11.25
C GLN A 47 7.82 -14.03 -10.85
N PHE A 48 7.83 -13.11 -9.88
CA PHE A 48 6.62 -12.40 -9.44
C PHE A 48 5.90 -11.69 -10.60
N ALA A 49 6.63 -11.12 -11.55
CA ALA A 49 6.03 -10.41 -12.69
C ALA A 49 5.17 -11.31 -13.57
N ALA A 50 5.51 -12.61 -13.67
CA ALA A 50 4.79 -13.59 -14.50
C ALA A 50 3.55 -14.19 -13.83
N LEU A 51 3.32 -13.93 -12.54
CA LEU A 51 2.13 -14.43 -11.86
C LEU A 51 0.87 -13.74 -12.39
N PRO A 52 -0.27 -14.44 -12.48
CA PRO A 52 -1.57 -13.82 -12.74
C PRO A 52 -1.89 -12.73 -11.70
N ASN A 53 -2.64 -11.70 -12.11
CA ASN A 53 -2.92 -10.56 -11.23
C ASN A 53 -3.64 -10.96 -9.94
N GLU A 54 -4.63 -11.85 -10.02
CA GLU A 54 -5.37 -12.37 -8.87
C GLU A 54 -4.47 -13.12 -7.87
N PHE A 55 -3.37 -13.72 -8.35
CA PHE A 55 -2.38 -14.35 -7.46
C PHE A 55 -1.50 -13.34 -6.74
N LYS A 56 -1.22 -12.23 -7.38
CA LYS A 56 -0.41 -11.15 -6.81
C LYS A 56 -1.18 -10.29 -5.81
N GLU A 57 -2.49 -10.12 -6.07
CA GLU A 57 -3.29 -9.10 -5.39
C GLU A 57 -4.32 -9.65 -4.40
N LEU A 58 -4.75 -10.92 -4.56
CA LEU A 58 -5.74 -11.54 -3.68
C LEU A 58 -5.14 -12.67 -2.86
N HIS A 59 -5.52 -12.70 -1.58
CA HIS A 59 -5.10 -13.75 -0.66
C HIS A 59 -5.60 -15.14 -1.11
N PRO A 60 -4.82 -16.23 -0.89
CA PRO A 60 -5.23 -17.58 -1.25
C PRO A 60 -6.58 -18.00 -0.64
N SER A 61 -6.83 -17.68 0.64
CA SER A 61 -8.11 -18.01 1.30
C SER A 61 -9.31 -17.35 0.62
N TYR A 62 -9.16 -16.06 0.22
CA TYR A 62 -10.22 -15.36 -0.51
C TYR A 62 -10.52 -16.00 -1.85
N ARG A 63 -9.48 -16.33 -2.64
CA ARG A 63 -9.63 -16.93 -3.97
C ARG A 63 -10.35 -18.28 -3.91
N VAL A 64 -10.08 -19.08 -2.86
CA VAL A 64 -10.72 -20.39 -2.67
C VAL A 64 -12.11 -20.25 -2.02
N GLY A 65 -12.22 -19.38 -1.01
CA GLY A 65 -13.44 -19.24 -0.22
C GLY A 65 -14.55 -18.40 -0.88
N ASN A 66 -14.20 -17.55 -1.86
CA ASN A 66 -15.18 -16.68 -2.54
C ASN A 66 -14.99 -16.67 -4.07
N PRO A 67 -15.36 -17.77 -4.78
CA PRO A 67 -15.21 -17.84 -6.23
C PRO A 67 -15.99 -16.74 -6.99
N ALA A 68 -17.15 -16.33 -6.49
CA ALA A 68 -17.94 -15.27 -7.10
C ALA A 68 -17.25 -13.90 -6.96
N GLY A 69 -16.69 -13.60 -5.78
CA GLY A 69 -15.92 -12.41 -5.53
C GLY A 69 -14.63 -12.37 -6.37
N LEU A 70 -13.95 -13.50 -6.51
CA LEU A 70 -12.79 -13.63 -7.40
C LEU A 70 -13.16 -13.30 -8.85
N ALA A 71 -14.24 -13.87 -9.38
CA ALA A 71 -14.69 -13.61 -10.75
C ALA A 71 -15.06 -12.14 -10.95
N ALA A 72 -15.73 -11.52 -9.99
CA ALA A 72 -16.06 -10.09 -10.03
C ALA A 72 -14.80 -9.22 -10.01
N TRP A 73 -13.81 -9.56 -9.17
CA TRP A 73 -12.54 -8.84 -9.11
C TRP A 73 -11.77 -8.93 -10.43
N ILE A 74 -11.64 -10.12 -11.03
CA ILE A 74 -10.96 -10.31 -12.32
C ILE A 74 -11.62 -9.44 -13.40
N LYS A 75 -12.94 -9.45 -13.48
CA LYS A 75 -13.69 -8.62 -14.45
C LYS A 75 -13.39 -7.13 -14.28
N LEU A 76 -13.31 -6.65 -13.04
CA LEU A 76 -12.96 -5.24 -12.75
C LEU A 76 -11.49 -4.96 -13.09
N ALA A 77 -10.58 -5.83 -12.74
CA ALA A 77 -9.15 -5.69 -13.02
C ALA A 77 -8.88 -5.61 -14.52
N ASP A 78 -9.50 -6.49 -15.32
CA ASP A 78 -9.38 -6.49 -16.77
C ASP A 78 -9.95 -5.19 -17.39
N ALA A 79 -11.09 -4.73 -16.89
CA ALA A 79 -11.70 -3.49 -17.35
C ALA A 79 -10.91 -2.23 -16.96
N ALA A 80 -10.16 -2.28 -15.87
CA ALA A 80 -9.36 -1.16 -15.37
C ALA A 80 -8.01 -0.97 -16.10
N MET A 81 -7.67 -1.85 -17.04
CA MET A 81 -6.39 -1.87 -17.75
C MET A 81 -6.47 -1.52 -19.25
N PRO A 82 -7.30 -0.54 -19.69
CA PRO A 82 -7.38 -0.19 -21.10
C PRO A 82 -6.22 0.75 -21.47
N GLY A 83 -5.22 0.24 -22.21
CA GLY A 83 -4.31 1.07 -22.98
C GLY A 83 -3.13 1.69 -22.22
N LEU A 84 -2.73 2.89 -22.63
CA LEU A 84 -1.50 3.56 -22.18
C LEU A 84 -1.58 3.98 -20.70
N ARG A 85 -0.64 3.50 -19.90
CA ARG A 85 -0.46 3.97 -18.52
C ARG A 85 0.33 5.26 -18.50
N ILE A 86 -0.31 6.34 -18.10
CA ILE A 86 0.38 7.60 -17.81
C ILE A 86 0.83 7.55 -16.34
N SER A 87 2.15 7.67 -16.12
CA SER A 87 2.71 7.83 -14.78
C SER A 87 3.17 9.28 -14.63
N PRO A 88 2.40 10.14 -13.95
CA PRO A 88 2.81 11.52 -13.72
C PRO A 88 4.14 11.58 -12.95
N LYS A 89 4.94 12.61 -13.23
CA LYS A 89 6.21 12.82 -12.54
C LYS A 89 5.95 13.33 -11.13
N ARG A 90 6.54 12.68 -10.11
CA ARG A 90 6.55 13.17 -8.73
C ARG A 90 7.49 14.38 -8.62
N ARG A 91 7.21 15.28 -7.69
CA ARG A 91 8.09 16.42 -7.37
C ARG A 91 9.28 15.99 -6.53
N HIS A 92 9.05 15.02 -5.63
CA HIS A 92 10.06 14.57 -4.67
C HIS A 92 10.49 13.12 -4.97
N VAL A 93 11.78 12.88 -4.90
CA VAL A 93 12.35 11.54 -4.76
C VAL A 93 12.16 11.13 -3.30
N LEU A 94 11.46 10.04 -3.02
CA LEU A 94 11.17 9.62 -1.65
C LEU A 94 12.35 8.80 -1.09
N THR A 95 13.12 9.43 -0.22
CA THR A 95 14.19 8.81 0.59
C THR A 95 13.72 8.60 2.03
N TRP A 96 14.47 7.83 2.81
CA TRP A 96 14.21 7.67 4.25
C TRP A 96 14.15 9.02 4.97
N ALA A 97 15.10 9.90 4.71
CA ALA A 97 15.13 11.24 5.32
C ALA A 97 13.86 12.06 5.01
N ARG A 98 13.32 11.95 3.79
CA ARG A 98 12.06 12.62 3.44
C ARG A 98 10.86 11.95 4.10
N LEU A 99 10.84 10.62 4.16
CA LEU A 99 9.78 9.90 4.87
C LEU A 99 9.76 10.27 6.36
N GLU A 100 10.93 10.36 6.99
CA GLU A 100 11.12 10.80 8.38
C GLU A 100 10.69 12.24 8.63
N SER A 101 10.70 13.09 7.60
CA SER A 101 10.23 14.47 7.70
C SER A 101 8.70 14.59 7.77
N ILE A 102 7.95 13.57 7.37
CA ILE A 102 6.49 13.55 7.46
C ILE A 102 6.09 13.34 8.92
N LYS A 103 5.46 14.37 9.51
CA LYS A 103 5.05 14.37 10.93
C LYS A 103 3.55 14.22 11.14
N VAL A 104 2.76 14.23 10.09
CA VAL A 104 1.32 14.02 10.18
C VAL A 104 1.01 12.59 10.65
N PRO A 105 -0.05 12.38 11.46
CA PRO A 105 -0.50 11.05 11.81
C PRO A 105 -0.72 10.20 10.55
N THR A 106 -0.13 9.02 10.50
CA THR A 106 -0.17 8.18 9.30
C THR A 106 -0.61 6.76 9.64
N LEU A 107 -1.64 6.26 8.97
CA LEU A 107 -2.02 4.85 8.98
C LEU A 107 -1.34 4.12 7.83
N LEU A 108 -0.58 3.09 8.14
CA LEU A 108 -0.04 2.12 7.18
C LEU A 108 -0.84 0.82 7.31
N ILE A 109 -1.54 0.42 6.27
CA ILE A 109 -2.40 -0.77 6.28
C ILE A 109 -2.12 -1.66 5.07
N THR A 110 -1.96 -2.96 5.29
CA THR A 110 -1.83 -3.97 4.22
C THR A 110 -2.40 -5.31 4.68
N GLY A 111 -2.57 -6.26 3.75
CA GLY A 111 -2.93 -7.63 4.07
C GLY A 111 -1.70 -8.46 4.50
N ASP A 112 -1.92 -9.52 5.26
CA ASP A 112 -0.85 -10.44 5.68
C ASP A 112 -0.28 -11.27 4.52
N GLY A 113 -1.07 -11.48 3.47
CA GLY A 113 -0.69 -12.12 2.22
C GLY A 113 -0.40 -11.17 1.07
N ASP A 114 -0.18 -9.88 1.31
CA ASP A 114 0.15 -8.90 0.26
C ASP A 114 1.54 -9.21 -0.33
N LEU A 115 1.57 -9.59 -1.61
CA LEU A 115 2.79 -9.88 -2.33
C LEU A 115 3.46 -8.64 -2.94
N TYR A 116 2.75 -7.52 -3.08
CA TYR A 116 3.34 -6.26 -3.53
C TYR A 116 4.00 -5.49 -2.39
N THR A 117 3.33 -5.43 -1.24
CA THR A 117 3.83 -4.78 -0.04
C THR A 117 3.73 -5.74 1.14
N PRO A 118 4.55 -6.80 1.15
CA PRO A 118 4.57 -7.74 2.26
C PRO A 118 4.72 -7.02 3.60
N PRO A 119 4.13 -7.54 4.70
CA PRO A 119 4.20 -6.92 6.02
C PRO A 119 5.61 -6.54 6.49
N ALA A 120 6.63 -7.27 6.04
CA ALA A 120 8.03 -6.94 6.34
C ALA A 120 8.45 -5.59 5.74
N LEU A 121 8.08 -5.31 4.48
CA LEU A 121 8.37 -4.01 3.85
C LEU A 121 7.56 -2.89 4.49
N LEU A 122 6.29 -3.13 4.83
CA LEU A 122 5.48 -2.14 5.53
C LEU A 122 6.09 -1.76 6.89
N ARG A 123 6.62 -2.74 7.64
CA ARG A 123 7.30 -2.46 8.91
C ARG A 123 8.60 -1.67 8.73
N MET A 124 9.36 -1.93 7.65
CA MET A 124 10.53 -1.11 7.32
C MET A 124 10.12 0.34 7.05
N GLN A 125 9.08 0.56 6.27
CA GLN A 125 8.53 1.91 6.02
C GLN A 125 8.09 2.59 7.32
N ALA A 126 7.38 1.87 8.19
CA ALA A 126 6.90 2.37 9.48
C ALA A 126 8.04 2.80 10.42
N ALA A 127 9.17 2.09 10.39
CA ALA A 127 10.33 2.41 11.21
C ALA A 127 10.91 3.81 10.92
N HIS A 128 10.64 4.34 9.72
CA HIS A 128 11.05 5.69 9.30
C HIS A 128 9.93 6.74 9.44
N MET A 129 8.83 6.43 10.15
CA MET A 129 7.71 7.36 10.33
C MET A 129 7.34 7.45 11.82
N SER A 130 7.67 8.56 12.47
CA SER A 130 7.49 8.74 13.92
C SER A 130 6.04 8.68 14.41
N ASN A 131 5.08 8.95 13.54
CA ASN A 131 3.64 9.00 13.85
C ASN A 131 2.84 7.98 13.02
N ALA A 132 3.45 6.83 12.71
CA ALA A 132 2.79 5.77 11.96
C ALA A 132 2.10 4.76 12.89
N GLU A 133 0.86 4.44 12.55
CA GLU A 133 0.11 3.29 13.06
C GLU A 133 0.14 2.20 11.97
N VAL A 134 0.49 0.97 12.36
CA VAL A 134 0.59 -0.17 11.42
C VAL A 134 -0.52 -1.15 11.68
N VAL A 135 -1.28 -1.49 10.64
CA VAL A 135 -2.29 -2.55 10.70
C VAL A 135 -2.04 -3.57 9.59
N ILE A 136 -1.96 -4.83 9.99
CA ILE A 136 -1.90 -5.97 9.09
C ILE A 136 -3.24 -6.68 9.15
N VAL A 137 -3.97 -6.68 8.05
CA VAL A 137 -5.29 -7.33 7.94
C VAL A 137 -5.08 -8.81 7.66
N ALA A 138 -5.58 -9.66 8.55
CA ALA A 138 -5.48 -11.10 8.40
C ALA A 138 -6.33 -11.60 7.22
N GLU A 139 -5.86 -12.67 6.56
CA GLU A 139 -6.50 -13.30 5.41
C GLU A 139 -6.85 -12.32 4.28
N ALA A 140 -5.97 -11.34 4.05
CA ALA A 140 -6.09 -10.37 2.98
C ALA A 140 -4.77 -10.25 2.19
N GLY A 141 -4.88 -10.02 0.90
CA GLY A 141 -3.77 -9.69 0.00
C GLY A 141 -3.59 -8.19 -0.17
N HIS A 142 -3.18 -7.80 -1.36
CA HIS A 142 -3.00 -6.39 -1.74
C HIS A 142 -4.32 -5.59 -1.75
N CYS A 143 -5.42 -6.27 -2.01
CA CYS A 143 -6.76 -5.68 -2.06
C CYS A 143 -7.54 -5.87 -0.75
N ALA A 144 -6.92 -5.60 0.41
CA ALA A 144 -7.55 -5.77 1.72
C ALA A 144 -8.90 -5.06 1.86
N ASN A 145 -9.09 -3.93 1.20
CA ASN A 145 -10.37 -3.21 1.12
C ASN A 145 -11.47 -3.99 0.37
N TRP A 146 -11.09 -4.87 -0.55
CA TRP A 146 -11.99 -5.74 -1.29
C TRP A 146 -12.25 -7.05 -0.54
N GLU A 147 -11.21 -7.63 0.01
CA GLU A 147 -11.22 -8.96 0.63
C GLU A 147 -11.81 -8.94 2.04
N GLN A 148 -11.47 -7.93 2.83
CA GLN A 148 -11.89 -7.75 4.23
C GLN A 148 -12.49 -6.35 4.45
N PRO A 149 -13.56 -5.95 3.73
CA PRO A 149 -14.07 -4.58 3.72
C PRO A 149 -14.52 -4.09 5.10
N ALA A 150 -15.08 -4.96 5.94
CA ALA A 150 -15.53 -4.58 7.28
C ALA A 150 -14.35 -4.15 8.17
N ILE A 151 -13.29 -4.96 8.22
CA ILE A 151 -12.08 -4.71 9.01
C ILE A 151 -11.35 -3.48 8.46
N PHE A 152 -11.17 -3.42 7.14
CA PHE A 152 -10.50 -2.29 6.48
C PHE A 152 -11.21 -0.97 6.78
N ASN A 153 -12.51 -0.90 6.54
CA ASN A 153 -13.31 0.30 6.77
C ASN A 153 -13.33 0.71 8.25
N GLN A 154 -13.50 -0.24 9.17
CA GLN A 154 -13.48 0.03 10.60
C GLN A 154 -12.13 0.62 11.02
N THR A 155 -11.03 0.06 10.54
CA THR A 155 -9.68 0.54 10.84
C THR A 155 -9.47 1.96 10.34
N VAL A 156 -9.77 2.23 9.08
CA VAL A 156 -9.62 3.56 8.48
C VAL A 156 -10.51 4.59 9.19
N LEU A 157 -11.78 4.27 9.43
CA LEU A 157 -12.71 5.18 10.11
C LEU A 157 -12.30 5.46 11.55
N SER A 158 -11.79 4.46 12.28
CA SER A 158 -11.27 4.64 13.64
C SER A 158 -10.07 5.57 13.65
N PHE A 159 -9.13 5.37 12.74
CA PHE A 159 -7.98 6.24 12.58
C PHE A 159 -8.37 7.69 12.24
N LEU A 160 -9.27 7.88 11.28
CA LEU A 160 -9.74 9.22 10.90
C LEU A 160 -10.47 9.94 12.05
N ARG A 161 -11.27 9.21 12.85
CA ARG A 161 -11.94 9.78 14.03
C ARG A 161 -10.96 10.20 15.12
N LYS A 162 -9.88 9.45 15.31
CA LYS A 162 -8.83 9.75 16.28
C LYS A 162 -8.05 11.03 15.93
N HIS A 163 -7.92 11.32 14.63
CA HIS A 163 -7.10 12.42 14.11
C HIS A 163 -7.96 13.48 13.37
N LYS A 164 -9.13 13.79 13.89
CA LYS A 164 -9.95 14.90 13.40
C LYS A 164 -9.27 16.25 13.71
N ALA A 165 -9.46 17.22 12.81
CA ALA A 165 -9.23 18.62 13.13
C ALA A 165 -10.33 19.14 14.07
#